data_921e52f3561bf7c057732434fc30610c
#
_entry.id   921e52f3561bf7c057732434fc30610c
#
_cell.length_a   1.000
_cell.length_b   1.000
_cell.length_c   1.000
_cell.angle_alpha   90.00
_cell.angle_beta   90.00
_cell.angle_gamma   90.00
#
_symmetry.space_group_name_H-M   'P 1'
#
loop_
_entity.id
_entity.type
_entity.pdbx_description
1 polymer ?
#
loop_
_entity_poly.entity_id
_entity_poly.type
_entity_poly.pdbx_seq_one_letter_code
_entity_poly.pdbx_strand_id
1 'polypeptide(L)'
;MRQRRRPARKPGTKLPTSQSTATGKRQPASLARRLAALTYDWVLLTGVLFGATVAILAFRVGQAFPPHHPGYSAYLIATGAVFFGWFWTHGGQTLGMRAWKIELITVDGRPLTWRVALLRCVFALLGAALFGLGYLWMLVDPGRRCWQDIASGSRVVSCHDPDTKNGA
;
A
#
# COMPACT_ATOMS: atom_id res chain seq x y z
N MET A 1 33.13 68.72 5.18
CA MET A 1 31.96 67.87 4.83
C MET A 1 32.43 66.41 4.67
N ARG A 2 32.15 65.56 5.66
CA ARG A 2 32.45 64.10 5.64
C ARG A 2 31.19 63.34 5.31
N GLN A 3 31.10 62.79 4.08
CA GLN A 3 30.02 61.89 3.70
C GLN A 3 30.20 60.53 4.39
N ARG A 4 29.27 60.20 5.30
CA ARG A 4 29.17 58.87 5.90
C ARG A 4 28.62 57.88 4.84
N ARG A 5 29.47 56.97 4.35
CA ARG A 5 29.08 55.84 3.53
C ARG A 5 28.20 54.90 4.39
N ARG A 6 26.94 54.69 3.94
CA ARG A 6 26.05 53.65 4.49
C ARG A 6 26.61 52.27 4.15
N PRO A 7 26.69 51.33 5.09
CA PRO A 7 27.08 49.95 4.76
C PRO A 7 26.01 49.29 3.90
N ALA A 8 26.45 48.60 2.85
CA ALA A 8 25.63 47.82 1.92
C ALA A 8 24.90 46.73 2.69
N ARG A 9 23.58 46.68 2.53
CA ARG A 9 22.67 45.66 3.03
C ARG A 9 23.03 44.33 2.35
N LYS A 10 23.55 43.34 3.11
CA LYS A 10 23.79 41.99 2.67
C LYS A 10 22.52 41.40 2.10
N PRO A 11 22.53 40.74 0.90
CA PRO A 11 21.36 40.04 0.40
C PRO A 11 20.99 38.93 1.38
N GLY A 12 19.73 38.95 1.81
CA GLY A 12 19.20 38.01 2.76
C GLY A 12 19.40 36.58 2.27
N THR A 13 20.08 35.80 3.07
CA THR A 13 20.12 34.33 2.95
C THR A 13 18.67 33.85 2.95
N LYS A 14 18.18 33.47 1.76
CA LYS A 14 16.93 32.78 1.63
C LYS A 14 17.11 31.44 2.36
N LEU A 15 16.57 31.34 3.56
CA LEU A 15 16.33 30.07 4.23
C LEU A 15 15.61 29.17 3.23
N PRO A 16 16.01 27.91 3.06
CA PRO A 16 15.28 26.98 2.24
C PRO A 16 13.93 26.67 2.91
N THR A 17 12.94 27.53 2.64
CA THR A 17 11.55 27.26 2.92
C THR A 17 11.08 26.28 1.87
N SER A 18 11.33 24.99 2.07
CA SER A 18 10.67 24.00 1.25
C SER A 18 10.64 22.65 1.96
N GLN A 19 9.93 22.60 3.07
CA GLN A 19 9.06 21.45 3.29
C GLN A 19 7.65 21.90 2.88
N SER A 20 7.53 22.41 1.66
CA SER A 20 6.27 22.57 0.98
C SER A 20 5.74 21.18 0.66
N THR A 21 4.89 20.65 1.58
CA THR A 21 3.72 19.84 1.26
C THR A 21 3.77 19.21 -0.14
N ALA A 22 4.56 18.17 -0.28
CA ALA A 22 4.47 17.24 -1.40
C ALA A 22 3.19 16.36 -1.29
N THR A 23 2.09 16.96 -0.87
CA THR A 23 0.74 16.45 -1.06
C THR A 23 0.20 16.95 -2.40
N GLY A 24 1.08 16.95 -3.43
CA GLY A 24 0.64 17.05 -4.81
C GLY A 24 -0.46 16.02 -5.00
N LYS A 25 -1.56 16.38 -5.66
CA LYS A 25 -2.73 15.55 -5.95
C LYS A 25 -2.29 14.23 -6.60
N ARG A 26 -1.78 13.27 -5.79
CA ARG A 26 -1.43 11.94 -6.28
C ARG A 26 -2.69 11.31 -6.82
N GLN A 27 -2.69 10.97 -8.10
CA GLN A 27 -3.86 10.41 -8.75
C GLN A 27 -4.18 9.01 -8.20
N PRO A 28 -5.46 8.68 -8.02
CA PRO A 28 -5.85 7.33 -7.63
C PRO A 28 -5.37 6.32 -8.68
N ALA A 29 -4.80 5.22 -8.23
CA ALA A 29 -4.35 4.16 -9.11
C ALA A 29 -5.52 3.54 -9.88
N SER A 30 -5.35 3.31 -11.19
CA SER A 30 -6.37 2.66 -12.01
C SER A 30 -6.64 1.22 -11.55
N LEU A 31 -7.84 0.71 -11.83
CA LEU A 31 -8.24 -0.67 -11.50
C LEU A 31 -7.26 -1.69 -12.11
N ALA A 32 -6.89 -1.49 -13.38
CA ALA A 32 -5.96 -2.39 -14.08
C ALA A 32 -4.60 -2.51 -13.35
N ARG A 33 -4.02 -1.39 -12.90
CA ARG A 33 -2.76 -1.41 -12.14
C ARG A 33 -2.91 -2.10 -10.79
N ARG A 34 -4.04 -1.92 -10.11
CA ARG A 34 -4.32 -2.59 -8.83
C ARG A 34 -4.47 -4.10 -9.02
N LEU A 35 -5.20 -4.55 -10.05
CA LEU A 35 -5.37 -5.96 -10.37
C LEU A 35 -4.04 -6.60 -10.79
N ALA A 36 -3.26 -5.94 -11.63
CA ALA A 36 -1.96 -6.43 -12.04
C ALA A 36 -0.98 -6.55 -10.85
N ALA A 37 -0.95 -5.58 -9.95
CA ALA A 37 -0.18 -5.67 -8.71
C ALA A 37 -0.67 -6.83 -7.84
N LEU A 38 -1.99 -6.98 -7.69
CA LEU A 38 -2.59 -8.07 -6.94
C LEU A 38 -2.24 -9.44 -7.52
N THR A 39 -2.29 -9.61 -8.84
CA THR A 39 -1.89 -10.87 -9.51
C THR A 39 -0.44 -11.21 -9.20
N TYR A 40 0.46 -10.24 -9.27
CA TYR A 40 1.87 -10.43 -8.92
C TYR A 40 2.02 -10.84 -7.44
N ASP A 41 1.34 -10.15 -6.54
CA ASP A 41 1.37 -10.45 -5.11
C ASP A 41 0.76 -11.82 -4.80
N TRP A 42 -0.25 -12.29 -5.55
CA TRP A 42 -0.81 -13.63 -5.44
C TRP A 42 0.21 -14.72 -5.76
N VAL A 43 1.01 -14.53 -6.81
CA VAL A 43 2.09 -15.47 -7.16
C VAL A 43 3.11 -15.55 -6.03
N LEU A 44 3.53 -14.39 -5.49
CA LEU A 44 4.46 -14.34 -4.36
C LEU A 44 3.86 -14.97 -3.10
N LEU A 45 2.60 -14.64 -2.79
CA LEU A 45 1.91 -15.20 -1.63
C LEU A 45 1.78 -16.72 -1.74
N THR A 46 1.51 -17.26 -2.92
CA THR A 46 1.48 -18.72 -3.14
C THR A 46 2.82 -19.35 -2.78
N GLY A 47 3.92 -18.76 -3.18
CA GLY A 47 5.26 -19.22 -2.77
C GLY A 47 5.49 -19.16 -1.26
N VAL A 48 5.06 -18.08 -0.61
CA VAL A 48 5.16 -17.92 0.85
C VAL A 48 4.29 -18.96 1.57
N LEU A 49 3.05 -19.17 1.13
CA LEU A 49 2.15 -20.16 1.73
C LEU A 49 2.65 -21.59 1.53
N PHE A 50 3.25 -21.88 0.36
CA PHE A 50 3.89 -23.16 0.12
C PHE A 50 5.06 -23.38 1.10
N GLY A 51 5.96 -22.41 1.23
CA GLY A 51 7.07 -22.47 2.18
C GLY A 51 6.59 -22.61 3.64
N ALA A 52 5.55 -21.87 4.03
CA ALA A 52 4.93 -21.97 5.35
C ALA A 52 4.32 -23.36 5.59
N THR A 53 3.70 -23.96 4.57
CA THR A 53 3.16 -25.32 4.64
C THR A 53 4.27 -26.33 4.82
N VAL A 54 5.34 -26.24 4.02
CA VAL A 54 6.52 -27.14 4.16
C VAL A 54 7.12 -27.03 5.56
N ALA A 55 7.26 -25.81 6.08
CA ALA A 55 7.80 -25.58 7.42
C ALA A 55 6.96 -26.27 8.50
N ILE A 56 5.64 -26.07 8.49
CA ILE A 56 4.77 -26.69 9.52
C ILE A 56 4.72 -28.22 9.39
N LEU A 57 4.78 -28.77 8.15
CA LEU A 57 4.85 -30.21 7.94
C LEU A 57 6.17 -30.81 8.46
N ALA A 58 7.28 -30.09 8.31
CA ALA A 58 8.57 -30.52 8.86
C ALA A 58 8.50 -30.66 10.39
N PHE A 59 7.86 -29.72 11.10
CA PHE A 59 7.64 -29.82 12.54
C PHE A 59 6.70 -30.97 12.94
N ARG A 60 5.80 -31.39 12.06
CA ARG A 60 4.87 -32.49 12.27
C ARG A 60 5.41 -33.86 11.79
N VAL A 61 6.70 -33.93 11.47
CA VAL A 61 7.33 -35.17 10.96
C VAL A 61 6.61 -35.71 9.71
N GLY A 62 6.19 -34.80 8.83
CA GLY A 62 5.53 -35.13 7.54
C GLY A 62 4.06 -35.53 7.64
N GLN A 63 3.44 -35.49 8.82
CA GLN A 63 2.02 -35.81 8.96
C GLN A 63 1.14 -34.72 8.37
N ALA A 64 0.41 -35.05 7.30
CA ALA A 64 -0.54 -34.14 6.67
C ALA A 64 -1.71 -33.76 7.60
N PHE A 65 -2.25 -32.56 7.40
CA PHE A 65 -3.48 -32.18 8.11
C PHE A 65 -4.69 -32.86 7.48
N PRO A 66 -5.70 -33.22 8.29
CA PRO A 66 -6.98 -33.65 7.76
C PRO A 66 -7.57 -32.58 6.83
N PRO A 67 -8.35 -32.99 5.81
CA PRO A 67 -9.07 -32.01 4.96
C PRO A 67 -9.89 -31.04 5.83
N HIS A 68 -9.86 -29.76 5.47
CA HIS A 68 -10.60 -28.67 6.15
C HIS A 68 -10.23 -28.48 7.62
N HIS A 69 -9.00 -28.77 8.02
CA HIS A 69 -8.57 -28.56 9.40
C HIS A 69 -8.56 -27.05 9.74
N PRO A 70 -9.38 -26.58 10.69
CA PRO A 70 -9.59 -25.14 10.93
C PRO A 70 -8.30 -24.44 11.40
N GLY A 71 -7.48 -25.11 12.19
CA GLY A 71 -6.19 -24.56 12.64
C GLY A 71 -5.20 -24.35 11.51
N TYR A 72 -5.18 -25.22 10.50
CA TYR A 72 -4.34 -25.06 9.32
C TYR A 72 -4.83 -23.90 8.43
N SER A 73 -6.15 -23.81 8.22
CA SER A 73 -6.74 -22.68 7.47
C SER A 73 -6.47 -21.35 8.17
N ALA A 74 -6.61 -21.28 9.48
CA ALA A 74 -6.31 -20.09 10.27
C ALA A 74 -4.81 -19.70 10.17
N TYR A 75 -3.90 -20.69 10.19
CA TYR A 75 -2.47 -20.48 10.00
C TYR A 75 -2.16 -19.88 8.62
N LEU A 76 -2.75 -20.38 7.55
CA LEU A 76 -2.55 -19.84 6.20
C LEU A 76 -3.09 -18.40 6.07
N ILE A 77 -4.29 -18.14 6.62
CA ILE A 77 -4.89 -16.78 6.64
C ILE A 77 -3.99 -15.82 7.44
N ALA A 78 -3.51 -16.24 8.61
CA ALA A 78 -2.61 -15.44 9.43
C ALA A 78 -1.29 -15.15 8.70
N THR A 79 -0.71 -16.15 8.01
CA THR A 79 0.50 -15.98 7.21
C THR A 79 0.28 -14.94 6.11
N GLY A 80 -0.83 -14.99 5.39
CA GLY A 80 -1.20 -14.00 4.38
C GLY A 80 -1.42 -12.60 4.97
N ALA A 81 -2.09 -12.51 6.12
CA ALA A 81 -2.31 -11.23 6.81
C ALA A 81 -0.99 -10.61 7.30
N VAL A 82 -0.06 -11.43 7.81
CA VAL A 82 1.29 -10.98 8.19
C VAL A 82 2.08 -10.52 6.97
N PHE A 83 2.03 -11.26 5.86
CA PHE A 83 2.69 -10.90 4.61
C PHE A 83 2.25 -9.50 4.13
N PHE A 84 0.96 -9.29 3.91
CA PHE A 84 0.46 -7.99 3.46
C PHE A 84 0.64 -6.90 4.51
N GLY A 85 0.35 -7.20 5.79
CA GLY A 85 0.48 -6.27 6.89
C GLY A 85 1.90 -5.75 7.06
N TRP A 86 2.89 -6.62 6.95
CA TRP A 86 4.30 -6.26 7.01
C TRP A 86 4.67 -5.26 5.91
N PHE A 87 4.37 -5.58 4.65
CA PHE A 87 4.70 -4.71 3.53
C PHE A 87 4.00 -3.35 3.60
N TRP A 88 2.73 -3.34 3.99
CA TRP A 88 1.97 -2.08 4.09
C TRP A 88 2.45 -1.20 5.25
N THR A 89 2.82 -1.79 6.39
CA THR A 89 3.27 -1.00 7.56
C THR A 89 4.72 -0.53 7.45
N HIS A 90 5.58 -1.23 6.71
CA HIS A 90 7.01 -0.92 6.59
C HIS A 90 7.41 -0.21 5.29
N GLY A 91 6.47 0.13 4.44
CA GLY A 91 6.80 0.83 3.19
C GLY A 91 5.59 1.25 2.35
N GLY A 92 4.37 0.95 2.80
CA GLY A 92 3.15 1.31 2.05
C GLY A 92 2.99 0.57 0.72
N GLN A 93 3.90 -0.36 0.39
CA GLN A 93 3.95 -1.01 -0.91
C GLN A 93 4.30 -2.49 -0.77
N THR A 94 3.52 -3.37 -1.42
CA THR A 94 3.93 -4.74 -1.68
C THR A 94 4.90 -4.79 -2.87
N LEU A 95 5.47 -5.95 -3.13
CA LEU A 95 6.37 -6.13 -4.27
C LEU A 95 5.62 -5.93 -5.60
N GLY A 96 4.39 -6.43 -5.72
CA GLY A 96 3.52 -6.16 -6.86
C GLY A 96 3.20 -4.67 -7.00
N MET A 97 2.88 -3.99 -5.91
CA MET A 97 2.62 -2.54 -5.92
C MET A 97 3.85 -1.73 -6.37
N ARG A 98 5.05 -2.13 -5.97
CA ARG A 98 6.31 -1.51 -6.42
C ARG A 98 6.53 -1.70 -7.92
N ALA A 99 6.31 -2.90 -8.44
CA ALA A 99 6.43 -3.19 -9.87
C ALA A 99 5.49 -2.30 -10.71
N TRP A 100 4.27 -2.05 -10.22
CA TRP A 100 3.27 -1.23 -10.91
C TRP A 100 3.26 0.25 -10.50
N LYS A 101 4.27 0.69 -9.72
CA LYS A 101 4.46 2.09 -9.29
C LYS A 101 3.20 2.66 -8.62
N ILE A 102 2.62 1.89 -7.71
CA ILE A 102 1.47 2.30 -6.88
C ILE A 102 1.84 2.18 -5.40
N GLU A 103 1.23 3.00 -4.57
CA GLU A 103 1.52 3.10 -3.14
C GLU A 103 0.22 3.22 -2.34
N LEU A 104 0.21 2.61 -1.17
CA LEU A 104 -0.86 2.72 -0.21
C LEU A 104 -0.54 3.84 0.77
N ILE A 105 -1.43 4.80 0.87
CA ILE A 105 -1.33 5.92 1.81
C ILE A 105 -2.60 6.04 2.63
N THR A 106 -2.50 6.56 3.86
CA THR A 106 -3.67 6.96 4.63
C THR A 106 -4.23 8.28 4.09
N VAL A 107 -5.54 8.48 4.22
CA VAL A 107 -6.20 9.74 3.80
C VAL A 107 -5.65 10.92 4.60
N ASP A 108 -5.33 10.68 5.87
CA ASP A 108 -4.84 11.70 6.81
C ASP A 108 -3.31 11.94 6.73
N GLY A 109 -2.61 11.27 5.81
CA GLY A 109 -1.15 11.35 5.68
C GLY A 109 -0.38 10.70 6.84
N ARG A 110 -1.04 9.94 7.71
CA ARG A 110 -0.41 9.20 8.81
C ARG A 110 0.27 7.93 8.31
N PRO A 111 1.29 7.41 9.01
CA PRO A 111 1.87 6.11 8.71
C PRO A 111 0.81 5.00 8.77
N LEU A 112 0.96 4.02 7.91
CA LEU A 112 0.11 2.83 7.93
C LEU A 112 0.39 2.01 9.20
N THR A 113 -0.67 1.73 9.95
CA THR A 113 -0.61 0.93 11.16
C THR A 113 -1.12 -0.49 10.91
N TRP A 114 -0.74 -1.42 11.80
CA TRP A 114 -1.26 -2.79 11.76
C TRP A 114 -2.80 -2.85 11.83
N ARG A 115 -3.44 -1.93 12.54
CA ARG A 115 -4.93 -1.84 12.59
C ARG A 115 -5.50 -1.57 11.20
N VAL A 116 -4.95 -0.61 10.47
CA VAL A 116 -5.34 -0.28 9.09
C VAL A 116 -5.11 -1.48 8.17
N ALA A 117 -3.96 -2.15 8.29
CA ALA A 117 -3.63 -3.33 7.49
C ALA A 117 -4.60 -4.50 7.74
N LEU A 118 -4.93 -4.81 9.00
CA LEU A 118 -5.87 -5.87 9.36
C LEU A 118 -7.29 -5.56 8.85
N LEU A 119 -7.77 -4.33 9.02
CA LEU A 119 -9.06 -3.92 8.47
C LEU A 119 -9.10 -4.11 6.96
N ARG A 120 -8.03 -3.74 6.26
CA ARG A 120 -7.92 -3.97 4.82
C ARG A 120 -8.01 -5.45 4.46
N CYS A 121 -7.29 -6.32 5.18
CA CYS A 121 -7.35 -7.77 4.95
C CYS A 121 -8.77 -8.31 5.14
N VAL A 122 -9.44 -7.93 6.23
CA VAL A 122 -10.83 -8.38 6.50
C VAL A 122 -11.77 -7.95 5.37
N PHE A 123 -11.76 -6.67 5.00
CA PHE A 123 -12.65 -6.18 3.94
C PHE A 123 -12.23 -6.65 2.54
N ALA A 124 -10.95 -6.94 2.30
CA ALA A 124 -10.51 -7.58 1.06
C ALA A 124 -11.02 -9.03 0.96
N LEU A 125 -10.96 -9.80 2.05
CA LEU A 125 -11.51 -11.16 2.11
C LEU A 125 -13.04 -11.16 1.94
N LEU A 126 -13.75 -10.25 2.60
CA LEU A 126 -15.20 -10.08 2.43
C LEU A 126 -15.54 -9.71 0.99
N GLY A 127 -14.82 -8.77 0.39
CA GLY A 127 -15.02 -8.37 -1.00
C GLY A 127 -14.72 -9.50 -1.98
N ALA A 128 -13.72 -10.33 -1.69
CA ALA A 128 -13.38 -11.52 -2.49
C ALA A 128 -14.47 -12.60 -2.36
N ALA A 129 -14.96 -12.85 -1.15
CA ALA A 129 -16.06 -13.80 -0.88
C ALA A 129 -17.36 -13.40 -1.61
N LEU A 130 -17.58 -12.12 -1.84
CA LEU A 130 -18.68 -11.56 -2.61
C LEU A 130 -18.30 -11.36 -4.11
N PHE A 131 -17.61 -12.34 -4.69
CA PHE A 131 -17.21 -12.35 -6.12
C PHE A 131 -16.45 -11.09 -6.57
N GLY A 132 -15.68 -10.49 -5.68
CA GLY A 132 -14.86 -9.31 -6.01
C GLY A 132 -15.63 -7.98 -6.05
N LEU A 133 -16.88 -7.94 -5.59
CA LEU A 133 -17.68 -6.71 -5.54
C LEU A 133 -16.99 -5.57 -4.80
N GLY A 134 -16.17 -5.88 -3.80
CA GLY A 134 -15.37 -4.90 -3.08
C GLY A 134 -14.38 -4.14 -3.97
N TYR A 135 -13.84 -4.79 -5.01
CA TYR A 135 -12.98 -4.15 -6.02
C TYR A 135 -13.79 -3.48 -7.12
N LEU A 136 -14.89 -4.10 -7.56
CA LEU A 136 -15.77 -3.54 -8.60
C LEU A 136 -16.45 -2.24 -8.14
N TRP A 137 -16.66 -2.07 -6.85
CA TRP A 137 -17.19 -0.83 -6.27
C TRP A 137 -16.40 0.41 -6.70
N MET A 138 -15.11 0.26 -6.94
CA MET A 138 -14.26 1.34 -7.44
C MET A 138 -14.71 1.91 -8.79
N LEU A 139 -15.49 1.18 -9.59
CA LEU A 139 -16.02 1.65 -10.87
C LEU A 139 -17.18 2.62 -10.68
N VAL A 140 -17.90 2.49 -9.57
CA VAL A 140 -19.08 3.31 -9.21
C VAL A 140 -18.71 4.47 -8.29
N ASP A 141 -17.70 4.27 -7.41
CA ASP A 141 -17.27 5.30 -6.45
C ASP A 141 -16.56 6.47 -7.18
N PRO A 142 -17.03 7.72 -7.01
CA PRO A 142 -16.40 8.91 -7.62
C PRO A 142 -14.92 9.09 -7.18
N GLY A 143 -14.57 8.63 -5.98
CA GLY A 143 -13.20 8.65 -5.45
C GLY A 143 -12.33 7.50 -5.93
N ARG A 144 -12.86 6.57 -6.74
CA ARG A 144 -12.18 5.35 -7.19
C ARG A 144 -11.58 4.54 -6.05
N ARG A 145 -12.37 4.33 -4.98
CA ARG A 145 -11.98 3.59 -3.77
C ARG A 145 -12.66 2.23 -3.74
N CYS A 146 -11.91 1.21 -3.32
CA CYS A 146 -12.46 -0.11 -3.01
C CYS A 146 -13.05 -0.11 -1.59
N TRP A 147 -13.84 -1.13 -1.24
CA TRP A 147 -14.40 -1.26 0.12
C TRP A 147 -13.32 -1.26 1.20
N GLN A 148 -12.23 -1.99 1.00
CA GLN A 148 -11.10 -2.00 1.93
C GLN A 148 -10.43 -0.62 2.07
N ASP A 149 -10.43 0.21 1.02
CA ASP A 149 -9.88 1.57 1.08
C ASP A 149 -10.77 2.46 1.95
N ILE A 150 -12.10 2.35 1.78
CA ILE A 150 -13.09 3.14 2.54
C ILE A 150 -13.07 2.74 4.02
N ALA A 151 -13.15 1.43 4.30
CA ALA A 151 -13.22 0.92 5.66
C ALA A 151 -11.96 1.19 6.49
N SER A 152 -10.79 1.24 5.85
CA SER A 152 -9.51 1.47 6.53
C SER A 152 -9.03 2.92 6.50
N GLY A 153 -9.79 3.85 5.90
CA GLY A 153 -9.37 5.25 5.76
C GLY A 153 -8.07 5.40 4.96
N SER A 154 -7.85 4.56 3.97
CA SER A 154 -6.66 4.56 3.14
C SER A 154 -7.01 4.64 1.65
N ARG A 155 -6.03 4.86 0.81
CA ARG A 155 -6.19 4.89 -0.65
C ARG A 155 -4.91 4.44 -1.35
N VAL A 156 -5.09 3.82 -2.51
CA VAL A 156 -3.96 3.46 -3.38
C VAL A 156 -3.78 4.53 -4.45
N VAL A 157 -2.58 5.08 -4.51
CA VAL A 157 -2.22 6.17 -5.43
C VAL A 157 -1.11 5.75 -6.37
N SER A 158 -1.00 6.44 -7.50
CA SER A 158 0.14 6.27 -8.42
C SER A 158 1.35 7.04 -7.89
N CYS A 159 2.53 6.41 -7.90
CA CYS A 159 3.81 7.06 -7.59
C CYS A 159 4.36 7.86 -8.79
N HIS A 160 3.65 7.85 -9.92
CA HIS A 160 4.07 8.58 -11.11
C HIS A 160 3.57 10.01 -11.04
N ASP A 161 4.50 10.96 -11.01
CA ASP A 161 4.20 12.39 -11.08
C ASP A 161 3.76 12.73 -12.51
N PRO A 162 2.54 13.26 -12.74
CA PRO A 162 2.06 13.57 -14.09
C PRO A 162 2.86 14.71 -14.77
N ASP A 163 3.62 15.50 -13.99
CA ASP A 163 4.31 16.68 -14.50
C ASP A 163 5.62 16.39 -15.29
N THR A 164 6.09 15.14 -15.29
CA THR A 164 7.31 14.78 -16.07
C THR A 164 7.06 14.60 -17.57
N LYS A 165 5.83 14.73 -18.07
CA LYS A 165 5.54 14.61 -19.51
C LYS A 165 5.58 15.93 -20.29
N ASN A 166 5.73 17.07 -19.61
CA ASN A 166 5.73 18.40 -20.27
C ASN A 166 7.12 19.05 -20.36
N GLY A 167 8.19 18.28 -20.23
CA GLY A 167 9.57 18.77 -20.26
C GLY A 167 10.46 18.05 -21.27
N ALA A 168 9.94 17.77 -22.48
CA ALA A 168 10.75 17.30 -23.60
C ALA A 168 10.27 17.96 -24.89
#